data_165ce04ab19beaae9eb75a1af1f633aa
#
_entry.id   165ce04ab19beaae9eb75a1af1f633aa
#
_cell.length_a   1.000
_cell.length_b   1.000
_cell.length_c   1.000
_cell.angle_alpha   90.00
_cell.angle_beta   90.00
_cell.angle_gamma   90.00
#
_symmetry.space_group_name_H-M   'P 1'
#
loop_
_entity.id
_entity.type
_entity.pdbx_description
1 polymer ?
#
loop_
_entity_poly.entity_id
_entity_poly.type
_entity_poly.pdbx_seq_one_letter_code
_entity_poly.pdbx_strand_id
1 'polypeptide(L)'
;MVVAVLIGGAEAPGRSSSIRGAEGCRMGFPRVMPPVPPTLRASAALLVLCAVARLGGAPDTPAVLVSVSWEKTLIVSRTTPTLQVVVNPMLRPGSPIHDGALAALKAIHARYVRYVPWFPYPRLVVPELEPPSSAGTSWDFSLIDPMTTDFLEATRGEPTVMNFSTIPAWMFRTERPVAYPADPNGLAWDYVQGTELRDPSCREVGDYFARIVEWYTAGGFTDENGRRHSSGLHYEIPIWEVLNEVDFEHATTPRQYTERYDAIVAAVHRVSPKTQFMGLGLGAPSDDADLVEYFLDPSHHRPGAPIDYISYHFYATPAAAESPDTWQFTFFDQADRFLATVRYIEAIRKRLSPATRTDTNEIGSILPGDPGSLTGPPPSIPDRYWNAAGASFAYVFANLARQGIDIVGESQLVGYPSQFPTVTLVDWRNGKPNARYWVLKLLVDHFHPGDRLVETKAEGGDVFAQGFATPSGRSLLLVNRRNTPETVTLPAPGAVLETVDGATGEDAPRSETLGSDTVRLAPFAVATASWR
;
A
#
# COMPACT_ATOMS: atom_id res chain seq x y z
N MET A 1 1.26 -10.60 -9.65
CA MET A 1 0.42 -11.35 -10.63
C MET A 1 -1.08 -11.08 -10.53
N VAL A 2 -1.58 -10.36 -9.56
CA VAL A 2 -3.04 -10.15 -9.39
C VAL A 2 -3.53 -8.85 -10.06
N VAL A 3 -2.73 -7.79 -10.13
CA VAL A 3 -3.12 -6.52 -10.77
C VAL A 3 -2.98 -6.58 -12.30
N ALA A 4 -1.96 -7.28 -12.83
CA ALA A 4 -1.72 -7.38 -14.27
C ALA A 4 -2.74 -8.26 -15.04
N VAL A 5 -3.44 -9.19 -14.37
CA VAL A 5 -4.42 -10.11 -15.02
C VAL A 5 -5.77 -9.44 -15.28
N LEU A 6 -6.06 -8.29 -14.68
CA LEU A 6 -7.39 -7.65 -14.79
C LEU A 6 -7.50 -6.58 -15.89
N ILE A 7 -6.43 -6.23 -16.61
CA ILE A 7 -6.45 -5.16 -17.63
C ILE A 7 -6.15 -5.67 -19.06
N GLY A 8 -5.99 -6.97 -19.27
CA GLY A 8 -5.67 -7.58 -20.57
C GLY A 8 -6.88 -8.07 -21.36
N GLY A 9 -7.71 -7.19 -21.89
CA GLY A 9 -8.83 -7.50 -22.77
C GLY A 9 -8.82 -6.72 -24.08
N ALA A 10 -7.77 -6.85 -24.91
CA ALA A 10 -7.80 -6.48 -26.32
C ALA A 10 -7.12 -7.57 -27.15
N GLU A 11 -7.91 -8.34 -27.89
CA GLU A 11 -7.44 -9.37 -28.81
C GLU A 11 -6.60 -8.75 -29.94
N ALA A 12 -5.39 -9.23 -30.14
CA ALA A 12 -4.59 -8.98 -31.33
C ALA A 12 -4.78 -10.12 -32.33
N PRO A 13 -4.85 -9.85 -33.65
CA PRO A 13 -5.15 -10.86 -34.67
C PRO A 13 -3.96 -11.76 -34.96
N GLY A 14 -4.29 -13.02 -35.22
CA GLY A 14 -3.47 -14.19 -35.35
C GLY A 14 -2.25 -14.14 -36.26
N ARG A 15 -1.24 -14.89 -35.86
CA ARG A 15 -0.29 -15.52 -36.76
C ARG A 15 -0.32 -17.04 -36.55
N SER A 16 -0.72 -17.74 -37.61
CA SER A 16 -0.60 -19.19 -37.73
C SER A 16 0.86 -19.58 -37.95
N SER A 17 1.38 -20.50 -37.17
CA SER A 17 2.48 -21.35 -37.59
C SER A 17 2.25 -22.78 -37.14
N SER A 18 2.10 -23.65 -38.12
CA SER A 18 1.99 -25.11 -38.02
C SER A 18 3.28 -25.73 -37.51
N ILE A 19 3.19 -26.59 -36.49
CA ILE A 19 4.17 -27.65 -36.28
C ILE A 19 3.42 -28.95 -35.99
N ARG A 20 3.80 -30.00 -36.75
CA ARG A 20 3.27 -31.38 -36.73
C ARG A 20 3.83 -32.18 -35.57
N GLY A 21 3.00 -32.96 -34.98
CA GLY A 21 3.16 -34.37 -34.66
C GLY A 21 4.05 -34.79 -33.51
N ALA A 22 3.45 -35.41 -32.50
CA ALA A 22 3.90 -36.69 -31.95
C ALA A 22 2.80 -37.33 -31.10
N GLU A 23 2.66 -38.63 -31.26
CA GLU A 23 1.65 -39.54 -30.76
C GLU A 23 1.64 -39.75 -29.24
N GLY A 24 0.45 -39.91 -28.68
CA GLY A 24 0.04 -41.12 -27.98
C GLY A 24 0.40 -41.30 -26.52
N CYS A 25 -0.55 -41.03 -25.62
CA CYS A 25 -0.76 -41.93 -24.48
C CYS A 25 -2.20 -41.80 -23.98
N ARG A 26 -2.99 -42.87 -24.22
CA ARG A 26 -4.34 -43.03 -23.64
C ARG A 26 -4.20 -43.59 -22.23
N MET A 27 -4.79 -42.97 -21.25
CA MET A 27 -5.18 -43.64 -20.02
C MET A 27 -6.65 -43.39 -19.71
N GLY A 28 -7.33 -44.50 -19.39
CA GLY A 28 -8.75 -44.68 -19.40
C GLY A 28 -9.49 -44.11 -18.16
N PHE A 29 -10.71 -43.73 -18.41
CA PHE A 29 -11.70 -43.41 -17.40
C PHE A 29 -12.32 -44.65 -16.77
N PRO A 30 -12.60 -44.71 -15.47
CA PRO A 30 -13.42 -45.79 -14.89
C PRO A 30 -14.91 -45.51 -15.06
N ARG A 31 -15.61 -46.62 -15.27
CA ARG A 31 -17.03 -46.77 -15.62
C ARG A 31 -17.98 -46.23 -14.56
N VAL A 32 -19.04 -45.60 -15.06
CA VAL A 32 -20.29 -45.27 -14.35
C VAL A 32 -21.03 -46.56 -13.92
N MET A 33 -21.47 -46.66 -12.68
CA MET A 33 -22.39 -47.66 -12.19
C MET A 33 -23.86 -47.20 -12.34
N PRO A 34 -24.81 -48.13 -12.61
CA PRO A 34 -26.21 -47.81 -12.80
C PRO A 34 -27.00 -47.70 -11.48
N PRO A 35 -28.22 -47.10 -11.50
CA PRO A 35 -29.00 -46.80 -10.32
C PRO A 35 -29.77 -48.01 -9.76
N VAL A 36 -29.93 -48.07 -8.42
CA VAL A 36 -30.71 -49.04 -7.68
C VAL A 36 -32.14 -48.51 -7.50
N PRO A 37 -33.20 -49.34 -7.65
CA PRO A 37 -34.59 -48.93 -7.53
C PRO A 37 -35.11 -48.92 -6.07
N PRO A 38 -36.24 -48.23 -5.81
CA PRO A 38 -36.75 -48.01 -4.45
C PRO A 38 -37.68 -49.16 -3.98
N THR A 39 -37.54 -49.62 -2.75
CA THR A 39 -38.54 -50.46 -2.10
C THR A 39 -38.94 -49.97 -0.71
N LEU A 40 -40.25 -49.73 -0.66
CA LEU A 40 -41.23 -49.94 0.43
C LEU A 40 -40.98 -49.38 1.86
N ARG A 41 -42.02 -48.66 2.21
CA ARG A 41 -42.49 -48.13 3.48
C ARG A 41 -42.54 -49.15 4.62
N ALA A 42 -42.16 -48.73 5.83
CA ALA A 42 -42.73 -49.18 7.08
C ALA A 42 -42.81 -48.02 8.06
N SER A 43 -44.03 -47.69 8.48
CA SER A 43 -44.36 -46.68 9.49
C SER A 43 -44.06 -47.26 10.87
N ALA A 44 -43.30 -46.58 11.70
CA ALA A 44 -43.24 -46.76 13.14
C ALA A 44 -43.37 -45.40 13.81
N ALA A 45 -44.52 -45.16 14.45
CA ALA A 45 -44.76 -44.01 15.31
C ALA A 45 -43.97 -44.20 16.60
N LEU A 46 -43.04 -43.27 16.88
CA LEU A 46 -42.36 -43.21 18.17
C LEU A 46 -42.72 -41.86 18.83
N LEU A 47 -43.43 -41.98 19.97
CA LEU A 47 -43.72 -40.87 20.88
C LEU A 47 -42.39 -40.29 21.38
N VAL A 48 -42.07 -39.05 21.03
CA VAL A 48 -40.93 -38.30 21.62
C VAL A 48 -41.48 -37.43 22.74
N LEU A 49 -41.14 -37.80 23.97
CA LEU A 49 -41.22 -36.91 25.15
C LEU A 49 -40.39 -35.67 24.88
N CYS A 50 -41.04 -34.49 24.84
CA CYS A 50 -40.31 -33.19 24.91
C CYS A 50 -39.71 -33.02 26.30
N ALA A 51 -38.47 -33.44 26.46
CA ALA A 51 -37.61 -32.93 27.51
C ALA A 51 -37.13 -31.54 27.04
N VAL A 52 -37.58 -30.49 27.71
CA VAL A 52 -37.04 -29.13 27.57
C VAL A 52 -35.60 -29.16 28.09
N ALA A 53 -34.66 -29.48 27.22
CA ALA A 53 -33.25 -29.21 27.47
C ALA A 53 -33.05 -27.69 27.45
N ARG A 54 -32.75 -27.11 28.59
CA ARG A 54 -32.21 -25.75 28.68
C ARG A 54 -31.06 -25.70 27.68
N LEU A 55 -31.15 -24.76 26.73
CA LEU A 55 -30.04 -24.40 25.85
C LEU A 55 -28.86 -24.03 26.74
N GLY A 56 -27.94 -24.95 26.92
CA GLY A 56 -26.62 -24.67 27.43
C GLY A 56 -25.98 -23.67 26.50
N GLY A 57 -25.44 -22.61 27.04
CA GLY A 57 -24.65 -21.65 26.28
C GLY A 57 -23.58 -22.39 25.45
N ALA A 58 -23.28 -21.88 24.28
CA ALA A 58 -22.17 -22.40 23.49
C ALA A 58 -20.95 -22.56 24.41
N PRO A 59 -20.15 -23.64 24.27
CA PRO A 59 -18.97 -23.81 25.11
C PRO A 59 -18.11 -22.56 25.00
N ASP A 60 -17.78 -21.94 26.12
CA ASP A 60 -16.88 -20.80 26.16
C ASP A 60 -15.58 -21.20 25.43
N THR A 61 -15.32 -20.55 24.31
CA THR A 61 -14.03 -20.73 23.62
C THR A 61 -12.95 -20.38 24.63
N PRO A 62 -11.91 -21.23 24.83
CA PRO A 62 -10.84 -20.92 25.77
C PRO A 62 -10.26 -19.55 25.46
N ALA A 63 -10.04 -18.74 26.49
CA ALA A 63 -9.43 -17.42 26.31
C ALA A 63 -8.01 -17.56 25.73
N VAL A 64 -7.67 -16.69 24.79
CA VAL A 64 -6.31 -16.56 24.25
C VAL A 64 -5.41 -16.04 25.37
N LEU A 65 -4.40 -16.81 25.77
CA LEU A 65 -3.44 -16.39 26.78
C LEU A 65 -2.29 -15.62 26.13
N VAL A 66 -2.13 -14.36 26.52
CA VAL A 66 -0.99 -13.53 26.07
C VAL A 66 0.05 -13.46 27.19
N SER A 67 1.28 -13.86 26.87
CA SER A 67 2.44 -13.73 27.74
C SER A 67 3.51 -12.84 27.10
N VAL A 68 4.12 -11.96 27.90
CA VAL A 68 5.15 -11.01 27.44
C VAL A 68 6.37 -11.06 28.36
N SER A 69 7.54 -11.30 27.76
CA SER A 69 8.84 -11.24 28.45
C SER A 69 9.44 -9.85 28.27
N TRP A 70 9.02 -8.89 29.08
CA TRP A 70 9.35 -7.45 28.92
C TRP A 70 10.86 -7.15 28.90
N GLU A 71 11.67 -7.99 29.52
CA GLU A 71 13.14 -7.82 29.56
C GLU A 71 13.85 -8.48 28.37
N LYS A 72 13.15 -9.32 27.59
CA LYS A 72 13.73 -10.03 26.46
C LYS A 72 13.48 -9.30 25.16
N THR A 73 14.36 -8.37 24.84
CA THR A 73 14.32 -7.61 23.57
C THR A 73 14.65 -8.52 22.40
N LEU A 74 13.80 -8.51 21.39
CA LEU A 74 14.03 -9.16 20.08
C LEU A 74 14.80 -8.23 19.14
N ILE A 75 14.34 -6.99 19.04
CA ILE A 75 14.92 -5.95 18.19
C ILE A 75 14.52 -4.57 18.75
N VAL A 76 15.35 -3.56 18.50
CA VAL A 76 14.96 -2.16 18.66
C VAL A 76 14.34 -1.69 17.35
N SER A 77 13.11 -1.22 17.39
CA SER A 77 12.38 -0.76 16.22
C SER A 77 13.10 0.39 15.53
N ARG A 78 13.13 0.35 14.21
CA ARG A 78 13.46 1.49 13.36
C ARG A 78 12.25 1.97 12.58
N THR A 79 11.12 1.27 12.75
CA THR A 79 9.95 1.33 11.89
C THR A 79 9.08 2.53 12.22
N THR A 80 8.77 3.31 11.20
CA THR A 80 7.83 4.42 11.25
C THR A 80 6.57 4.05 10.48
N PRO A 81 5.39 3.98 11.12
CA PRO A 81 4.11 3.83 10.41
C PRO A 81 3.76 5.13 9.69
N THR A 82 3.27 5.03 8.45
CA THR A 82 2.91 6.16 7.61
C THR A 82 1.80 5.82 6.62
N LEU A 83 1.54 6.70 5.66
CA LEU A 83 0.57 6.49 4.58
C LEU A 83 1.07 7.14 3.29
N GLN A 84 0.34 6.84 2.19
CA GLN A 84 0.51 7.59 0.95
C GLN A 84 -0.72 8.44 0.60
N VAL A 85 -0.47 9.47 -0.20
CA VAL A 85 -1.47 10.35 -0.80
C VAL A 85 -1.29 10.29 -2.32
N VAL A 86 -2.19 9.58 -3.00
CA VAL A 86 -2.19 9.50 -4.47
C VAL A 86 -3.10 10.58 -5.03
N VAL A 87 -2.58 11.38 -5.97
CA VAL A 87 -3.32 12.48 -6.57
C VAL A 87 -4.52 11.98 -7.37
N ASN A 88 -5.68 12.53 -7.06
CA ASN A 88 -6.93 12.29 -7.78
C ASN A 88 -7.86 13.53 -7.67
N PRO A 89 -8.93 13.60 -8.48
CA PRO A 89 -9.84 14.76 -8.50
C PRO A 89 -10.44 15.16 -7.15
N MET A 90 -10.57 14.23 -6.19
CA MET A 90 -11.17 14.50 -4.87
C MET A 90 -10.23 15.30 -3.96
N LEU A 91 -8.95 15.37 -4.27
CA LEU A 91 -7.98 16.20 -3.55
C LEU A 91 -7.85 17.63 -4.11
N ARG A 92 -8.58 17.95 -5.19
CA ARG A 92 -8.56 19.31 -5.74
C ARG A 92 -9.32 20.28 -4.82
N PRO A 93 -8.84 21.52 -4.65
CA PRO A 93 -9.59 22.58 -3.99
C PRO A 93 -11.00 22.72 -4.55
N GLY A 94 -12.00 22.82 -3.67
CA GLY A 94 -13.41 22.88 -4.05
C GLY A 94 -14.10 21.53 -4.24
N SER A 95 -13.41 20.40 -4.11
CA SER A 95 -14.07 19.10 -3.99
C SER A 95 -14.81 19.00 -2.64
N PRO A 96 -15.90 18.20 -2.58
CA PRO A 96 -16.69 18.10 -1.35
C PRO A 96 -15.92 17.57 -0.12
N ILE A 97 -14.82 16.87 -0.35
CA ILE A 97 -14.05 16.21 0.73
C ILE A 97 -12.65 16.79 0.94
N HIS A 98 -12.24 17.76 0.12
CA HIS A 98 -10.89 18.34 0.16
C HIS A 98 -10.45 18.73 1.57
N ASP A 99 -11.24 19.58 2.25
CA ASP A 99 -10.91 20.09 3.58
C ASP A 99 -10.90 18.96 4.64
N GLY A 100 -11.83 18.01 4.54
CA GLY A 100 -11.92 16.85 5.44
C GLY A 100 -10.71 15.92 5.28
N ALA A 101 -10.30 15.64 4.04
CA ALA A 101 -9.15 14.79 3.75
C ALA A 101 -7.84 15.42 4.23
N LEU A 102 -7.63 16.72 3.99
CA LEU A 102 -6.43 17.43 4.46
C LEU A 102 -6.40 17.60 5.98
N ALA A 103 -7.55 17.82 6.61
CA ALA A 103 -7.66 17.84 8.07
C ALA A 103 -7.29 16.49 8.68
N ALA A 104 -7.75 15.38 8.09
CA ALA A 104 -7.38 14.01 8.49
C ALA A 104 -5.88 13.76 8.29
N LEU A 105 -5.31 14.16 7.14
CA LEU A 105 -3.87 14.04 6.88
C LEU A 105 -3.05 14.78 7.94
N LYS A 106 -3.43 16.01 8.26
CA LYS A 106 -2.75 16.81 9.28
C LYS A 106 -2.89 16.20 10.68
N ALA A 107 -4.07 15.68 11.02
CA ALA A 107 -4.36 15.14 12.36
C ALA A 107 -3.63 13.83 12.65
N ILE A 108 -3.19 13.09 11.63
CA ILE A 108 -2.47 11.83 11.84
C ILE A 108 -1.05 12.06 12.35
N HIS A 109 -0.39 13.16 12.00
CA HIS A 109 1.00 13.50 12.35
C HIS A 109 2.02 12.43 11.92
N ALA A 110 1.78 11.77 10.78
CA ALA A 110 2.68 10.77 10.26
C ALA A 110 3.92 11.40 9.64
N ARG A 111 5.07 10.76 9.85
CA ARG A 111 6.34 11.10 9.19
C ARG A 111 6.49 10.28 7.91
N TYR A 112 7.25 10.79 6.95
CA TYR A 112 7.52 10.10 5.68
C TYR A 112 6.25 9.81 4.86
N VAL A 113 5.24 10.68 4.95
CA VAL A 113 4.07 10.56 4.09
C VAL A 113 4.50 10.65 2.64
N ARG A 114 4.12 9.65 1.86
CA ARG A 114 4.44 9.57 0.43
C ARG A 114 3.39 10.31 -0.39
N TYR A 115 3.81 11.21 -1.29
CA TYR A 115 2.94 11.95 -2.21
C TYR A 115 3.18 11.50 -3.64
N VAL A 116 2.12 11.05 -4.31
CA VAL A 116 2.21 10.37 -5.62
C VAL A 116 1.32 11.05 -6.65
N PRO A 117 1.82 12.02 -7.40
CA PRO A 117 1.27 12.43 -8.68
C PRO A 117 1.42 11.30 -9.71
N TRP A 118 0.34 10.53 -9.92
CA TRP A 118 0.35 9.29 -10.71
C TRP A 118 -0.48 9.42 -11.98
N PHE A 119 -0.05 8.77 -13.05
CA PHE A 119 -0.50 8.92 -14.44
C PHE A 119 -2.00 8.83 -14.75
N PRO A 120 -2.90 8.15 -14.00
CA PRO A 120 -4.31 8.07 -14.37
C PRO A 120 -4.99 9.43 -14.61
N TYR A 121 -4.45 10.50 -14.03
CA TYR A 121 -4.93 11.87 -14.23
C TYR A 121 -3.81 12.76 -14.78
N PRO A 122 -3.42 12.61 -16.05
CA PRO A 122 -2.20 13.21 -16.59
C PRO A 122 -2.16 14.74 -16.46
N ARG A 123 -3.30 15.44 -16.57
CA ARG A 123 -3.33 16.90 -16.39
C ARG A 123 -3.16 17.37 -14.95
N LEU A 124 -3.37 16.48 -13.97
CA LEU A 124 -3.17 16.78 -12.56
C LEU A 124 -1.76 16.41 -12.07
N VAL A 125 -0.95 15.79 -12.93
CA VAL A 125 0.33 15.19 -12.48
C VAL A 125 1.52 15.49 -13.39
N VAL A 126 1.28 15.86 -14.67
CA VAL A 126 2.33 16.17 -15.65
C VAL A 126 2.32 17.67 -15.95
N PRO A 127 3.35 18.42 -15.50
CA PRO A 127 3.40 19.87 -15.74
C PRO A 127 3.82 20.26 -17.16
N GLU A 128 4.40 19.37 -17.96
CA GLU A 128 4.78 19.62 -19.35
C GLU A 128 4.19 18.55 -20.27
N LEU A 129 2.94 18.80 -20.71
CA LEU A 129 2.15 17.84 -21.48
C LEU A 129 2.59 17.69 -22.95
N GLU A 130 3.23 18.71 -23.50
CA GLU A 130 3.68 18.75 -24.90
C GLU A 130 5.20 18.94 -24.95
N PRO A 131 5.88 18.37 -25.95
CA PRO A 131 7.32 18.52 -26.08
C PRO A 131 7.74 19.98 -26.29
N PRO A 132 8.91 20.40 -25.76
CA PRO A 132 9.46 21.72 -26.04
C PRO A 132 9.73 21.89 -27.53
N SER A 133 9.51 23.12 -28.02
CA SER A 133 9.77 23.52 -29.40
C SER A 133 10.51 24.86 -29.45
N SER A 134 10.98 25.27 -30.63
CA SER A 134 11.60 26.58 -30.78
C SER A 134 10.63 27.76 -30.54
N ALA A 135 9.31 27.49 -30.56
CA ALA A 135 8.28 28.50 -30.28
C ALA A 135 8.00 28.66 -28.78
N GLY A 136 8.33 27.66 -27.95
CA GLY A 136 8.09 27.69 -26.51
C GLY A 136 8.01 26.30 -25.89
N THR A 137 7.74 26.29 -24.59
CA THR A 137 7.52 25.11 -23.75
C THR A 137 6.09 25.11 -23.24
N SER A 138 5.60 23.97 -22.78
CA SER A 138 4.22 23.80 -22.28
C SER A 138 4.11 23.74 -20.76
N TRP A 139 5.15 24.15 -20.04
CA TRP A 139 5.16 24.10 -18.56
C TRP A 139 3.97 24.84 -17.95
N ASP A 140 3.11 24.10 -17.23
CA ASP A 140 1.94 24.61 -16.52
C ASP A 140 1.71 23.82 -15.22
N PHE A 141 1.89 24.48 -14.09
CA PHE A 141 1.69 23.93 -12.75
C PHE A 141 0.33 24.30 -12.14
N SER A 142 -0.51 25.05 -12.86
CA SER A 142 -1.74 25.64 -12.31
C SER A 142 -2.73 24.62 -11.73
N LEU A 143 -2.74 23.39 -12.25
CA LEU A 143 -3.58 22.29 -11.75
C LEU A 143 -2.89 21.42 -10.69
N ILE A 144 -1.56 21.42 -10.68
CA ILE A 144 -0.73 20.55 -9.83
C ILE A 144 -0.42 21.23 -8.49
N ASP A 145 -0.02 22.50 -8.54
CA ASP A 145 0.40 23.28 -7.37
C ASP A 145 -0.62 23.29 -6.23
N PRO A 146 -1.93 23.50 -6.46
CA PRO A 146 -2.87 23.55 -5.35
C PRO A 146 -2.83 22.28 -4.49
N MET A 147 -2.85 21.09 -5.11
CA MET A 147 -2.84 19.82 -4.38
C MET A 147 -1.47 19.54 -3.74
N THR A 148 -0.37 19.86 -4.44
CA THR A 148 0.98 19.66 -3.94
C THR A 148 1.29 20.59 -2.76
N THR A 149 0.90 21.85 -2.86
CA THR A 149 1.09 22.83 -1.76
C THR A 149 0.22 22.49 -0.55
N ASP A 150 -1.04 22.10 -0.77
CA ASP A 150 -1.94 21.68 0.31
C ASP A 150 -1.41 20.45 1.05
N PHE A 151 -0.84 19.47 0.31
CA PHE A 151 -0.14 18.33 0.91
C PHE A 151 1.07 18.77 1.75
N LEU A 152 1.96 19.60 1.19
CA LEU A 152 3.17 20.07 1.87
C LEU A 152 2.84 20.91 3.11
N GLU A 153 1.74 21.68 3.07
CA GLU A 153 1.25 22.43 4.24
C GLU A 153 0.62 21.51 5.30
N ALA A 154 -0.14 20.49 4.89
CA ALA A 154 -0.75 19.53 5.82
C ALA A 154 0.31 18.66 6.54
N THR A 155 1.45 18.42 5.90
CA THR A 155 2.58 17.63 6.45
C THR A 155 3.74 18.50 6.95
N ARG A 156 3.56 19.81 7.06
CA ARG A 156 4.61 20.76 7.42
C ARG A 156 5.27 20.41 8.76
N GLY A 157 6.60 20.31 8.74
CA GLY A 157 7.44 19.98 9.89
C GLY A 157 7.80 18.49 9.99
N GLU A 158 7.18 17.64 9.16
CA GLU A 158 7.52 16.24 9.07
C GLU A 158 8.23 15.92 7.74
N PRO A 159 9.17 14.98 7.71
CA PRO A 159 9.79 14.54 6.47
C PRO A 159 8.76 13.83 5.58
N THR A 160 8.85 14.08 4.27
CA THR A 160 7.96 13.51 3.25
C THR A 160 8.76 12.74 2.20
N VAL A 161 8.08 11.85 1.47
CA VAL A 161 8.57 11.17 0.27
C VAL A 161 7.80 11.72 -0.93
N MET A 162 8.51 12.41 -1.85
CA MET A 162 7.89 12.93 -3.06
C MET A 162 8.14 11.98 -4.23
N ASN A 163 7.06 11.50 -4.84
CA ASN A 163 7.10 10.59 -5.97
C ASN A 163 6.28 11.16 -7.14
N PHE A 164 6.85 12.12 -7.87
CA PHE A 164 6.30 12.49 -9.18
C PHE A 164 6.69 11.39 -10.16
N SER A 165 5.85 10.36 -10.29
CA SER A 165 6.22 9.11 -10.97
C SER A 165 6.03 9.16 -12.48
N THR A 166 5.22 10.11 -12.98
CA THR A 166 4.77 10.10 -14.38
C THR A 166 5.76 10.79 -15.29
N ILE A 167 6.38 10.03 -16.18
CA ILE A 167 7.16 10.57 -17.29
C ILE A 167 6.18 11.06 -18.37
N PRO A 168 6.30 12.29 -18.90
CA PRO A 168 5.45 12.76 -19.99
C PRO A 168 5.50 11.80 -21.18
N ALA A 169 4.34 11.46 -21.75
CA ALA A 169 4.24 10.47 -22.83
C ALA A 169 5.08 10.85 -24.07
N TRP A 170 5.27 12.17 -24.32
CA TRP A 170 6.08 12.65 -25.44
C TRP A 170 7.59 12.34 -25.30
N MET A 171 8.06 11.98 -24.13
CA MET A 171 9.45 11.53 -23.91
C MET A 171 9.70 10.11 -24.40
N PHE A 172 8.65 9.36 -24.72
CA PHE A 172 8.76 8.01 -25.25
C PHE A 172 8.69 7.99 -26.77
N ARG A 173 9.27 6.97 -27.36
CA ARG A 173 9.09 6.60 -28.77
C ARG A 173 7.79 5.83 -28.90
N THR A 174 6.73 6.48 -29.38
CA THR A 174 5.42 5.89 -29.62
C THR A 174 5.08 5.89 -31.09
N GLU A 175 4.27 4.95 -31.55
CA GLU A 175 3.83 4.90 -32.97
C GLU A 175 2.98 6.12 -33.36
N ARG A 176 2.26 6.67 -32.38
CA ARG A 176 1.41 7.87 -32.51
C ARG A 176 1.60 8.76 -31.30
N PRO A 177 1.42 10.09 -31.45
CA PRO A 177 1.38 10.98 -30.30
C PRO A 177 0.29 10.53 -29.32
N VAL A 178 0.61 10.51 -28.04
CA VAL A 178 -0.35 10.20 -26.98
C VAL A 178 -1.22 11.43 -26.74
N ALA A 179 -2.54 11.27 -26.85
CA ALA A 179 -3.50 12.34 -26.57
C ALA A 179 -3.97 12.23 -25.12
N TYR A 180 -3.87 13.30 -24.39
CA TYR A 180 -4.40 13.39 -23.02
C TYR A 180 -5.87 13.87 -23.04
N PRO A 181 -6.71 13.42 -22.08
CA PRO A 181 -8.07 13.93 -21.92
C PRO A 181 -8.09 15.46 -21.82
N ALA A 182 -9.06 16.11 -22.43
CA ALA A 182 -9.22 17.57 -22.36
C ALA A 182 -9.70 18.00 -20.95
N ASP A 183 -10.58 17.20 -20.32
CA ASP A 183 -11.02 17.41 -18.95
C ASP A 183 -9.86 17.11 -17.97
N PRO A 184 -9.50 18.03 -17.05
CA PRO A 184 -8.49 17.77 -16.03
C PRO A 184 -8.80 16.57 -15.12
N ASN A 185 -10.07 16.25 -14.94
CA ASN A 185 -10.51 15.06 -14.20
C ASN A 185 -10.64 13.81 -15.08
N GLY A 186 -10.31 13.96 -16.37
CA GLY A 186 -10.37 12.87 -17.34
C GLY A 186 -9.32 11.81 -17.05
N LEU A 187 -9.76 10.56 -17.06
CA LEU A 187 -8.97 9.39 -16.74
C LEU A 187 -8.27 8.85 -18.00
N ALA A 188 -7.00 8.48 -17.87
CA ALA A 188 -6.23 7.77 -18.89
C ALA A 188 -5.42 6.64 -18.24
N TRP A 189 -5.93 5.42 -18.34
CA TRP A 189 -5.23 4.21 -17.89
C TRP A 189 -4.36 3.67 -19.04
N ASP A 190 -3.06 3.88 -18.93
CA ASP A 190 -2.10 3.29 -19.86
C ASP A 190 -0.75 3.07 -19.15
N TYR A 191 -0.57 1.89 -18.58
CA TYR A 191 0.66 1.52 -17.89
C TYR A 191 1.89 1.46 -18.82
N VAL A 192 1.70 1.28 -20.10
CA VAL A 192 2.82 1.16 -21.02
C VAL A 192 3.30 2.50 -21.53
N GLN A 193 2.39 3.43 -21.89
CA GLN A 193 2.66 4.78 -22.45
C GLN A 193 3.92 4.94 -23.33
N GLY A 194 4.56 3.82 -23.71
CA GLY A 194 5.87 3.69 -24.32
C GLY A 194 6.91 3.13 -23.36
N THR A 195 7.86 2.38 -23.90
CA THR A 195 8.95 1.72 -23.14
C THR A 195 10.28 2.43 -23.38
N GLU A 196 10.59 2.76 -24.65
CA GLU A 196 11.86 3.35 -25.05
C GLU A 196 11.81 4.87 -25.00
N LEU A 197 12.67 5.50 -24.21
CA LEU A 197 12.82 6.95 -24.23
C LEU A 197 13.33 7.44 -25.59
N ARG A 198 12.84 8.59 -26.05
CA ARG A 198 13.35 9.24 -27.26
C ARG A 198 14.80 9.70 -27.11
N ASP A 199 15.19 10.13 -25.89
CA ASP A 199 16.58 10.37 -25.50
C ASP A 199 17.15 9.16 -24.76
N PRO A 200 17.98 8.32 -25.43
CA PRO A 200 18.57 7.13 -24.83
C PRO A 200 19.62 7.44 -23.75
N SER A 201 20.06 8.71 -23.62
CA SER A 201 20.97 9.11 -22.55
C SER A 201 20.28 9.34 -21.21
N CYS A 202 18.95 9.32 -21.19
CA CYS A 202 18.07 9.65 -20.07
C CYS A 202 18.28 11.07 -19.51
N ARG A 203 19.02 11.95 -20.21
CA ARG A 203 19.27 13.32 -19.74
C ARG A 203 17.99 14.15 -19.72
N GLU A 204 17.17 14.02 -20.75
CA GLU A 204 15.90 14.75 -20.89
C GLU A 204 14.96 14.46 -19.71
N VAL A 205 14.77 13.19 -19.35
CA VAL A 205 13.94 12.81 -18.20
C VAL A 205 14.55 13.24 -16.87
N GLY A 206 15.87 13.19 -16.74
CA GLY A 206 16.57 13.69 -15.56
C GLY A 206 16.38 15.21 -15.38
N ASP A 207 16.57 16.00 -16.43
CA ASP A 207 16.40 17.45 -16.40
C ASP A 207 14.92 17.86 -16.17
N TYR A 208 13.95 17.07 -16.66
CA TYR A 208 12.53 17.25 -16.37
C TYR A 208 12.24 17.16 -14.87
N PHE A 209 12.65 16.08 -14.21
CA PHE A 209 12.42 15.93 -12.77
C PHE A 209 13.23 16.94 -11.94
N ALA A 210 14.44 17.32 -12.36
CA ALA A 210 15.19 18.38 -11.70
C ALA A 210 14.43 19.71 -11.73
N ARG A 211 13.78 20.07 -12.84
CA ARG A 211 12.94 21.30 -12.93
C ARG A 211 11.73 21.24 -12.01
N ILE A 212 11.08 20.08 -11.87
CA ILE A 212 9.99 19.91 -10.90
C ILE A 212 10.52 20.16 -9.47
N VAL A 213 11.67 19.60 -9.13
CA VAL A 213 12.28 19.83 -7.81
C VAL A 213 12.65 21.31 -7.62
N GLU A 214 13.28 21.97 -8.59
CA GLU A 214 13.59 23.40 -8.54
C GLU A 214 12.34 24.27 -8.39
N TRP A 215 11.22 23.88 -9.05
CA TRP A 215 9.95 24.58 -8.92
C TRP A 215 9.50 24.71 -7.47
N TYR A 216 9.53 23.60 -6.72
CA TYR A 216 9.10 23.58 -5.32
C TYR A 216 10.17 24.01 -4.33
N THR A 217 11.47 23.89 -4.63
CA THR A 217 12.55 24.14 -3.65
C THR A 217 13.31 25.44 -3.84
N ALA A 218 13.47 25.88 -5.10
CA ALA A 218 14.32 27.03 -5.47
C ALA A 218 13.53 28.24 -6.02
N GLY A 219 12.21 28.22 -5.91
CA GLY A 219 11.33 29.29 -6.38
C GLY A 219 11.18 29.33 -7.90
N GLY A 220 11.49 28.24 -8.61
CA GLY A 220 11.35 28.09 -10.05
C GLY A 220 12.62 27.65 -10.76
N PHE A 221 12.55 27.48 -12.08
CA PHE A 221 13.62 26.93 -12.94
C PHE A 221 13.75 27.68 -14.26
N THR A 222 14.81 27.36 -15.01
CA THR A 222 14.98 27.78 -16.39
C THR A 222 14.66 26.64 -17.35
N ASP A 223 13.77 26.88 -18.31
CA ASP A 223 13.30 25.86 -19.26
C ASP A 223 14.32 25.57 -20.38
N GLU A 224 13.96 24.67 -21.30
CA GLU A 224 14.77 24.23 -22.43
C GLU A 224 15.15 25.36 -23.39
N ASN A 225 14.34 26.41 -23.42
CA ASN A 225 14.54 27.58 -24.28
C ASN A 225 15.23 28.75 -23.57
N GLY A 226 15.67 28.54 -22.32
CA GLY A 226 16.34 29.57 -21.51
C GLY A 226 15.40 30.58 -20.86
N ARG A 227 14.08 30.34 -20.87
CA ARG A 227 13.07 31.19 -20.21
C ARG A 227 12.96 30.82 -18.75
N ARG A 228 12.93 31.83 -17.87
CA ARG A 228 12.71 31.65 -16.43
C ARG A 228 11.22 31.47 -16.12
N HIS A 229 10.89 30.38 -15.40
CA HIS A 229 9.61 30.15 -14.75
C HIS A 229 9.78 30.34 -13.25
N SER A 230 8.85 31.02 -12.58
CA SER A 230 8.96 31.38 -11.16
C SER A 230 7.73 30.93 -10.39
N SER A 231 7.90 30.12 -9.35
CA SER A 231 6.86 29.69 -8.41
C SER A 231 6.84 30.54 -7.15
N GLY A 232 8.00 31.00 -6.69
CA GLY A 232 8.17 31.60 -5.37
C GLY A 232 8.08 30.59 -4.22
N LEU A 233 8.05 29.28 -4.51
CA LEU A 233 7.96 28.21 -3.53
C LEU A 233 9.36 27.80 -3.04
N HIS A 234 9.50 27.53 -1.73
CA HIS A 234 10.77 27.16 -1.09
C HIS A 234 10.55 26.08 -0.04
N TYR A 235 10.00 24.95 -0.46
CA TYR A 235 9.81 23.78 0.39
C TYR A 235 11.09 22.92 0.45
N GLU A 236 11.19 22.07 1.47
CA GLU A 236 12.21 21.02 1.51
C GLU A 236 11.60 19.73 0.93
N ILE A 237 12.42 19.01 0.15
CA ILE A 237 12.12 17.66 -0.33
C ILE A 237 13.16 16.71 0.28
N PRO A 238 12.85 16.09 1.44
CA PRO A 238 13.80 15.22 2.14
C PRO A 238 14.12 13.95 1.38
N ILE A 239 13.11 13.33 0.75
CA ILE A 239 13.27 12.10 -0.03
C ILE A 239 12.54 12.26 -1.37
N TRP A 240 13.26 11.92 -2.45
CA TRP A 240 12.71 11.78 -3.79
C TRP A 240 12.69 10.31 -4.18
N GLU A 241 11.51 9.78 -4.44
CA GLU A 241 11.35 8.44 -4.98
C GLU A 241 11.29 8.49 -6.51
N VAL A 242 12.12 7.64 -7.13
CA VAL A 242 12.34 7.66 -8.57
C VAL A 242 11.43 6.65 -9.25
N LEU A 243 10.35 7.15 -9.86
CA LEU A 243 9.31 6.41 -10.57
C LEU A 243 8.47 5.53 -9.61
N ASN A 244 7.49 4.82 -10.17
CA ASN A 244 6.56 3.96 -9.44
C ASN A 244 6.33 2.67 -10.23
N GLU A 245 6.15 1.55 -9.53
CA GLU A 245 5.83 0.23 -10.09
C GLU A 245 6.59 -0.10 -11.38
N VAL A 246 7.92 0.05 -11.30
CA VAL A 246 8.82 -0.06 -12.45
C VAL A 246 8.86 -1.45 -13.09
N ASP A 247 8.34 -2.44 -12.38
CA ASP A 247 8.04 -3.79 -12.83
C ASP A 247 6.77 -3.86 -13.71
N PHE A 248 5.83 -2.92 -13.57
CA PHE A 248 4.60 -2.83 -14.35
C PHE A 248 4.61 -1.69 -15.36
N GLU A 249 5.00 -0.49 -14.91
CA GLU A 249 4.96 0.70 -15.74
C GLU A 249 6.08 0.67 -16.79
N HIS A 250 5.73 0.98 -18.04
CA HIS A 250 6.65 1.10 -19.18
C HIS A 250 7.40 -0.19 -19.58
N ALA A 251 7.04 -1.36 -19.06
CA ALA A 251 7.71 -2.64 -19.33
C ALA A 251 9.25 -2.54 -19.21
N THR A 252 9.74 -1.91 -18.17
CA THR A 252 11.13 -1.49 -18.00
C THR A 252 12.02 -2.68 -17.61
N THR A 253 13.13 -2.88 -18.31
CA THR A 253 14.15 -3.87 -17.90
C THR A 253 14.96 -3.35 -16.69
N PRO A 254 15.60 -4.23 -15.88
CA PRO A 254 16.45 -3.81 -14.76
C PRO A 254 17.53 -2.79 -15.16
N ARG A 255 18.16 -2.98 -16.31
CA ARG A 255 19.16 -2.05 -16.84
C ARG A 255 18.56 -0.69 -17.21
N GLN A 256 17.44 -0.67 -17.93
CA GLN A 256 16.78 0.58 -18.33
C GLN A 256 16.31 1.38 -17.12
N TYR A 257 15.78 0.71 -16.10
CA TYR A 257 15.41 1.36 -14.86
C TYR A 257 16.62 1.98 -14.17
N THR A 258 17.70 1.22 -13.98
CA THR A 258 18.93 1.72 -13.33
C THR A 258 19.53 2.90 -14.08
N GLU A 259 19.57 2.88 -15.43
CA GLU A 259 20.04 4.00 -16.24
C GLU A 259 19.18 5.27 -16.06
N ARG A 260 17.83 5.11 -15.97
CA ARG A 260 16.88 6.21 -15.70
C ARG A 260 17.07 6.74 -14.27
N TYR A 261 17.13 5.84 -13.30
CA TYR A 261 17.37 6.18 -11.90
C TYR A 261 18.62 7.05 -11.75
N ASP A 262 19.75 6.60 -12.26
CA ASP A 262 21.02 7.32 -12.17
C ASP A 262 20.98 8.69 -12.83
N ALA A 263 20.27 8.82 -13.95
CA ALA A 263 20.15 10.09 -14.65
C ALA A 263 19.28 11.09 -13.86
N ILE A 264 18.16 10.63 -13.31
CA ILE A 264 17.25 11.43 -12.49
C ILE A 264 17.96 11.85 -11.19
N VAL A 265 18.58 10.90 -10.49
CA VAL A 265 19.34 11.16 -9.26
C VAL A 265 20.43 12.20 -9.49
N ALA A 266 21.24 12.03 -10.53
CA ALA A 266 22.31 12.99 -10.84
C ALA A 266 21.78 14.40 -11.13
N ALA A 267 20.65 14.51 -11.81
CA ALA A 267 20.04 15.79 -12.15
C ALA A 267 19.39 16.44 -10.91
N VAL A 268 18.62 15.70 -10.13
CA VAL A 268 17.98 16.20 -8.90
C VAL A 268 19.00 16.54 -7.82
N HIS A 269 20.03 15.71 -7.62
CA HIS A 269 21.08 15.98 -6.62
C HIS A 269 21.83 17.28 -6.92
N ARG A 270 22.01 17.65 -8.19
CA ARG A 270 22.64 18.90 -8.60
C ARG A 270 21.87 20.14 -8.10
N VAL A 271 20.54 20.08 -8.07
CA VAL A 271 19.65 21.19 -7.71
C VAL A 271 19.17 21.13 -6.25
N SER A 272 19.16 19.93 -5.67
CA SER A 272 18.77 19.68 -4.28
C SER A 272 19.73 18.69 -3.61
N PRO A 273 20.94 19.12 -3.21
CA PRO A 273 22.01 18.23 -2.76
C PRO A 273 21.78 17.56 -1.40
N LYS A 274 20.74 17.95 -0.68
CA LYS A 274 20.35 17.32 0.60
C LYS A 274 19.28 16.25 0.45
N THR A 275 18.64 16.15 -0.71
CA THR A 275 17.59 15.17 -1.00
C THR A 275 18.20 13.78 -1.00
N GLN A 276 17.59 12.86 -0.28
CA GLN A 276 17.87 11.43 -0.32
C GLN A 276 17.03 10.76 -1.42
N PHE A 277 17.47 9.60 -1.89
CA PHE A 277 16.84 8.95 -3.03
C PHE A 277 16.33 7.56 -2.67
N MET A 278 15.12 7.27 -3.17
CA MET A 278 14.45 6.00 -3.04
C MET A 278 14.23 5.42 -4.44
N GLY A 279 14.43 4.12 -4.60
CA GLY A 279 14.24 3.45 -5.86
C GLY A 279 13.34 2.24 -5.77
N LEU A 280 13.00 1.70 -6.94
CA LEU A 280 12.18 0.53 -7.22
C LEU A 280 10.68 0.81 -7.18
N GLY A 281 10.03 0.97 -6.01
CA GLY A 281 8.57 1.06 -5.94
C GLY A 281 7.88 -0.15 -6.56
N LEU A 282 8.37 -1.38 -6.28
CA LEU A 282 7.88 -2.59 -6.96
C LEU A 282 6.46 -2.95 -6.58
N GLY A 283 5.58 -3.16 -7.56
CA GLY A 283 4.20 -3.61 -7.36
C GLY A 283 4.09 -5.11 -7.08
N ALA A 284 4.99 -5.94 -7.64
CA ALA A 284 5.02 -7.39 -7.44
C ALA A 284 6.40 -7.90 -7.00
N PRO A 285 6.90 -7.52 -5.83
CA PRO A 285 8.27 -7.79 -5.41
C PRO A 285 8.63 -9.28 -5.32
N SER A 286 7.65 -10.19 -5.28
CA SER A 286 7.89 -11.65 -5.30
C SER A 286 8.35 -12.17 -6.65
N ASP A 287 8.01 -11.47 -7.72
CA ASP A 287 8.23 -11.93 -9.10
C ASP A 287 9.51 -11.30 -9.71
N ASP A 288 10.07 -10.25 -9.09
CA ASP A 288 11.13 -9.39 -9.64
C ASP A 288 12.44 -9.38 -8.81
N ALA A 289 12.81 -10.54 -8.31
CA ALA A 289 14.03 -10.71 -7.51
C ALA A 289 15.31 -10.32 -8.26
N ASP A 290 15.38 -10.58 -9.56
CA ASP A 290 16.51 -10.23 -10.43
C ASP A 290 16.61 -8.71 -10.64
N LEU A 291 15.49 -8.00 -10.68
CA LEU A 291 15.48 -6.54 -10.71
C LEU A 291 16.03 -5.96 -9.39
N VAL A 292 15.60 -6.49 -8.24
CA VAL A 292 16.13 -6.10 -6.92
C VAL A 292 17.64 -6.36 -6.83
N GLU A 293 18.08 -7.53 -7.26
CA GLU A 293 19.50 -7.90 -7.22
C GLU A 293 20.34 -7.03 -8.17
N TYR A 294 19.85 -6.79 -9.39
CA TYR A 294 20.52 -5.93 -10.36
C TYR A 294 20.65 -4.49 -9.84
N PHE A 295 19.56 -3.92 -9.35
CA PHE A 295 19.52 -2.54 -8.87
C PHE A 295 20.38 -2.31 -7.62
N LEU A 296 20.42 -3.26 -6.70
CA LEU A 296 21.21 -3.12 -5.47
C LEU A 296 22.71 -3.37 -5.66
N ASP A 297 23.16 -3.86 -6.83
CA ASP A 297 24.58 -4.03 -7.12
C ASP A 297 25.20 -2.68 -7.54
N PRO A 298 26.12 -2.09 -6.74
CA PRO A 298 26.71 -0.80 -7.06
C PRO A 298 27.48 -0.76 -8.38
N SER A 299 27.88 -1.92 -8.91
CA SER A 299 28.60 -2.00 -10.18
C SER A 299 27.75 -1.69 -11.40
N HIS A 300 26.42 -1.74 -11.25
CA HIS A 300 25.46 -1.38 -12.30
C HIS A 300 25.10 0.10 -12.34
N HIS A 301 25.46 0.85 -11.29
CA HIS A 301 25.21 2.28 -11.19
C HIS A 301 26.37 3.13 -11.68
N ARG A 302 26.07 4.37 -12.01
CA ARG A 302 27.12 5.40 -12.21
C ARG A 302 27.88 5.60 -10.90
N PRO A 303 29.22 5.80 -10.95
CA PRO A 303 30.00 6.02 -9.74
C PRO A 303 29.44 7.17 -8.88
N GLY A 304 29.13 6.86 -7.63
CA GLY A 304 28.62 7.85 -6.66
C GLY A 304 27.11 8.08 -6.70
N ALA A 305 26.33 7.34 -7.49
CA ALA A 305 24.88 7.39 -7.42
C ALA A 305 24.40 6.86 -6.04
N PRO A 306 23.71 7.65 -5.21
CA PRO A 306 23.20 7.19 -3.92
C PRO A 306 22.00 6.28 -4.10
N ILE A 307 21.91 5.23 -3.27
CA ILE A 307 20.74 4.38 -3.09
C ILE A 307 20.40 4.41 -1.60
N ASP A 308 19.69 5.46 -1.16
CA ASP A 308 19.42 5.64 0.27
C ASP A 308 18.32 4.73 0.75
N TYR A 309 17.31 4.45 -0.12
CA TYR A 309 16.19 3.57 0.15
C TYR A 309 15.85 2.72 -1.08
N ILE A 310 15.25 1.56 -0.81
CA ILE A 310 14.42 0.82 -1.77
C ILE A 310 13.00 0.74 -1.26
N SER A 311 12.03 0.64 -2.18
CA SER A 311 10.62 0.53 -1.85
C SER A 311 9.92 -0.56 -2.65
N TYR A 312 8.85 -1.10 -2.07
CA TYR A 312 7.98 -2.08 -2.71
C TYR A 312 6.62 -2.17 -2.02
N HIS A 313 5.65 -2.76 -2.71
CA HIS A 313 4.23 -2.73 -2.40
C HIS A 313 3.69 -4.10 -1.98
N PHE A 314 2.54 -4.07 -1.33
CA PHE A 314 1.75 -5.26 -1.02
C PHE A 314 0.26 -4.95 -0.96
N TYR A 315 -0.51 -5.63 -1.76
CA TYR A 315 -1.96 -5.62 -1.69
C TYR A 315 -2.52 -7.02 -1.54
N ALA A 316 -3.28 -7.26 -0.46
CA ALA A 316 -4.05 -8.49 -0.31
C ALA A 316 -5.33 -8.40 -1.14
N THR A 317 -5.59 -9.41 -1.98
CA THR A 317 -6.75 -9.43 -2.85
C THR A 317 -7.41 -10.80 -2.83
N PRO A 318 -8.69 -10.91 -2.42
CA PRO A 318 -9.42 -12.16 -2.50
C PRO A 318 -9.81 -12.49 -3.95
N ALA A 319 -10.10 -13.76 -4.22
CA ALA A 319 -10.63 -14.16 -5.51
C ALA A 319 -12.03 -13.59 -5.73
N ALA A 320 -12.41 -13.29 -6.99
CA ALA A 320 -13.71 -12.70 -7.33
C ALA A 320 -14.93 -13.51 -6.84
N ALA A 321 -14.80 -14.83 -6.76
CA ALA A 321 -15.86 -15.72 -6.27
C ALA A 321 -15.76 -16.02 -4.76
N GLU A 322 -14.78 -15.43 -4.07
CA GLU A 322 -14.55 -15.69 -2.65
C GLU A 322 -15.60 -14.98 -1.78
N SER A 323 -16.16 -15.74 -0.83
CA SER A 323 -17.11 -15.17 0.13
C SER A 323 -16.41 -14.16 1.06
N PRO A 324 -17.07 -13.02 1.37
CA PRO A 324 -16.58 -12.11 2.38
C PRO A 324 -16.33 -12.74 3.76
N ASP A 325 -16.94 -13.88 4.06
CA ASP A 325 -16.71 -14.61 5.32
C ASP A 325 -15.36 -15.32 5.36
N THR A 326 -14.72 -15.53 4.20
CA THR A 326 -13.42 -16.21 4.08
C THR A 326 -12.27 -15.26 3.80
N TRP A 327 -12.50 -14.00 3.50
CA TRP A 327 -11.44 -13.01 3.21
C TRP A 327 -10.35 -12.93 4.29
N GLN A 328 -10.73 -13.16 5.55
CA GLN A 328 -9.78 -13.20 6.66
C GLN A 328 -8.64 -14.21 6.43
N PHE A 329 -8.94 -15.37 5.85
CA PHE A 329 -7.91 -16.36 5.56
C PHE A 329 -6.99 -15.85 4.44
N THR A 330 -7.57 -15.37 3.34
CA THR A 330 -6.83 -14.84 2.20
C THR A 330 -5.95 -13.66 2.57
N PHE A 331 -6.46 -12.69 3.32
CA PHE A 331 -5.68 -11.50 3.71
C PHE A 331 -4.45 -11.88 4.54
N PHE A 332 -4.62 -12.68 5.58
CA PHE A 332 -3.50 -13.04 6.44
C PHE A 332 -2.54 -14.05 5.79
N ASP A 333 -3.03 -14.99 4.98
CA ASP A 333 -2.16 -15.90 4.22
C ASP A 333 -1.31 -15.16 3.17
N GLN A 334 -1.89 -14.18 2.48
CA GLN A 334 -1.14 -13.34 1.53
C GLN A 334 -0.13 -12.45 2.26
N ALA A 335 -0.50 -11.91 3.43
CA ALA A 335 0.41 -11.16 4.28
C ALA A 335 1.61 -12.03 4.72
N ASP A 336 1.40 -13.28 5.13
CA ASP A 336 2.49 -14.19 5.50
C ASP A 336 3.43 -14.50 4.34
N ARG A 337 2.89 -14.67 3.12
CA ARG A 337 3.71 -14.82 1.91
C ARG A 337 4.52 -13.56 1.61
N PHE A 338 3.91 -12.39 1.72
CA PHE A 338 4.61 -11.11 1.57
C PHE A 338 5.75 -10.97 2.59
N LEU A 339 5.50 -11.29 3.85
CA LEU A 339 6.55 -11.27 4.90
C LEU A 339 7.70 -12.24 4.61
N ALA A 340 7.45 -13.33 3.89
CA ALA A 340 8.52 -14.22 3.40
C ALA A 340 9.31 -13.56 2.27
N THR A 341 8.65 -12.88 1.33
CA THR A 341 9.29 -12.10 0.26
C THR A 341 10.18 -11.00 0.84
N VAL A 342 9.71 -10.28 1.86
CA VAL A 342 10.50 -9.24 2.54
C VAL A 342 11.79 -9.81 3.12
N ARG A 343 11.75 -10.98 3.79
CA ARG A 343 12.98 -11.63 4.29
C ARG A 343 13.99 -11.92 3.19
N TYR A 344 13.50 -12.32 2.02
CA TYR A 344 14.33 -12.60 0.86
C TYR A 344 14.95 -11.31 0.30
N ILE A 345 14.18 -10.26 0.09
CA ILE A 345 14.67 -8.94 -0.38
C ILE A 345 15.70 -8.37 0.61
N GLU A 346 15.42 -8.44 1.90
CA GLU A 346 16.35 -8.00 2.94
C GLU A 346 17.66 -8.78 2.97
N ALA A 347 17.64 -10.07 2.60
CA ALA A 347 18.87 -10.85 2.46
C ALA A 347 19.71 -10.36 1.28
N ILE A 348 19.09 -10.04 0.14
CA ILE A 348 19.77 -9.43 -1.03
C ILE A 348 20.34 -8.06 -0.65
N ARG A 349 19.50 -7.18 -0.07
CA ARG A 349 19.90 -5.83 0.31
C ARG A 349 21.09 -5.84 1.27
N LYS A 350 21.05 -6.66 2.32
CA LYS A 350 22.15 -6.77 3.30
C LYS A 350 23.46 -7.27 2.67
N ARG A 351 23.37 -8.07 1.63
CA ARG A 351 24.54 -8.58 0.90
C ARG A 351 25.15 -7.54 -0.05
N LEU A 352 24.30 -6.82 -0.81
CA LEU A 352 24.76 -5.94 -1.90
C LEU A 352 24.87 -4.47 -1.47
N SER A 353 23.92 -3.98 -0.68
CA SER A 353 23.86 -2.57 -0.26
C SER A 353 23.39 -2.44 1.19
N PRO A 354 24.22 -2.82 2.18
CA PRO A 354 23.81 -2.90 3.60
C PRO A 354 23.42 -1.55 4.21
N ALA A 355 23.88 -0.45 3.65
CA ALA A 355 23.55 0.91 4.11
C ALA A 355 22.18 1.40 3.61
N THR A 356 21.66 0.84 2.53
CA THR A 356 20.35 1.18 1.98
C THR A 356 19.24 0.79 2.97
N ARG A 357 18.26 1.67 3.15
CA ARG A 357 17.09 1.45 4.00
C ARG A 357 15.91 0.93 3.18
N THR A 358 14.86 0.46 3.85
CA THR A 358 13.70 -0.14 3.19
C THR A 358 12.41 0.58 3.58
N ASP A 359 11.60 0.90 2.57
CA ASP A 359 10.24 1.40 2.70
C ASP A 359 9.26 0.42 2.04
N THR A 360 8.24 -0.01 2.77
CA THR A 360 7.09 -0.71 2.19
C THR A 360 5.94 0.28 2.12
N ASN A 361 5.93 1.12 1.11
CA ASN A 361 5.17 2.37 1.09
C ASN A 361 3.76 2.27 0.48
N GLU A 362 3.38 1.10 0.01
CA GLU A 362 2.00 0.80 -0.40
C GLU A 362 1.55 -0.54 0.17
N ILE A 363 0.93 -0.50 1.35
CA ILE A 363 0.33 -1.69 1.95
C ILE A 363 -1.17 -1.50 2.05
N GLY A 364 -1.94 -2.48 1.56
CA GLY A 364 -3.38 -2.41 1.61
C GLY A 364 -4.09 -3.70 1.25
N SER A 365 -5.38 -3.57 1.01
CA SER A 365 -6.22 -4.62 0.45
C SER A 365 -7.01 -4.04 -0.72
N ILE A 366 -7.17 -4.80 -1.79
CA ILE A 366 -7.97 -4.43 -2.97
C ILE A 366 -9.05 -5.48 -3.15
N LEU A 367 -10.32 -5.08 -3.18
CA LEU A 367 -11.41 -6.00 -3.48
C LEU A 367 -11.52 -6.27 -4.99
N PRO A 368 -12.00 -7.45 -5.38
CA PRO A 368 -12.26 -7.75 -6.77
C PRO A 368 -13.23 -6.73 -7.40
N GLY A 369 -12.90 -6.26 -8.60
CA GLY A 369 -13.71 -5.30 -9.34
C GLY A 369 -13.39 -3.82 -9.09
N ASP A 370 -12.49 -3.50 -8.18
CA ASP A 370 -12.01 -2.11 -7.98
C ASP A 370 -11.54 -1.46 -9.29
N PRO A 371 -10.67 -2.09 -10.10
CA PRO A 371 -10.26 -1.53 -11.38
C PRO A 371 -11.41 -1.42 -12.41
N GLY A 372 -12.44 -2.26 -12.28
CA GLY A 372 -13.61 -2.26 -13.18
C GLY A 372 -14.58 -1.11 -12.92
N SER A 373 -14.45 -0.36 -11.85
CA SER A 373 -15.34 0.77 -11.51
C SER A 373 -15.10 2.03 -12.35
N LEU A 374 -14.18 2.01 -13.30
CA LEU A 374 -13.85 3.13 -14.17
C LEU A 374 -15.05 3.66 -14.97
N THR A 375 -16.00 2.81 -15.31
CA THR A 375 -17.18 3.14 -16.13
C THR A 375 -18.50 2.73 -15.48
N GLY A 376 -18.47 2.13 -14.30
CA GLY A 376 -19.63 1.60 -13.58
C GLY A 376 -19.80 2.21 -12.18
N PRO A 377 -20.85 1.81 -11.45
CA PRO A 377 -20.99 2.19 -10.06
C PRO A 377 -19.82 1.59 -9.24
N PRO A 378 -19.37 2.28 -8.18
CA PRO A 378 -18.33 1.75 -7.32
C PRO A 378 -18.77 0.41 -6.71
N PRO A 379 -17.83 -0.51 -6.40
CA PRO A 379 -18.17 -1.77 -5.77
C PRO A 379 -18.86 -1.55 -4.43
N SER A 380 -19.78 -2.47 -4.08
CA SER A 380 -20.36 -2.48 -2.73
C SER A 380 -19.27 -2.96 -1.75
N ILE A 381 -18.87 -2.09 -0.84
CA ILE A 381 -17.85 -2.38 0.17
C ILE A 381 -18.58 -2.67 1.50
N PRO A 382 -18.54 -3.91 2.02
CA PRO A 382 -19.15 -4.22 3.32
C PRO A 382 -18.42 -3.49 4.46
N ASP A 383 -19.15 -2.98 5.45
CA ASP A 383 -18.57 -2.22 6.58
C ASP A 383 -17.44 -2.98 7.30
N ARG A 384 -17.61 -4.30 7.49
CA ARG A 384 -16.57 -5.16 8.10
C ARG A 384 -15.24 -5.19 7.34
N TYR A 385 -15.25 -4.83 6.06
CA TYR A 385 -14.04 -4.79 5.24
C TYR A 385 -13.01 -3.80 5.80
N TRP A 386 -13.45 -2.64 6.24
CA TRP A 386 -12.55 -1.61 6.76
C TRP A 386 -11.77 -2.09 7.99
N ASN A 387 -12.45 -2.83 8.88
CA ASN A 387 -11.80 -3.42 10.06
C ASN A 387 -10.86 -4.58 9.67
N ALA A 388 -11.27 -5.45 8.74
CA ALA A 388 -10.44 -6.57 8.26
C ALA A 388 -9.15 -6.05 7.58
N ALA A 389 -9.27 -5.02 6.74
CA ALA A 389 -8.14 -4.38 6.08
C ALA A 389 -7.19 -3.69 7.09
N GLY A 390 -7.74 -2.95 8.06
CA GLY A 390 -6.96 -2.34 9.15
C GLY A 390 -6.26 -3.38 10.01
N ALA A 391 -6.93 -4.48 10.36
CA ALA A 391 -6.33 -5.59 11.10
C ALA A 391 -5.18 -6.25 10.31
N SER A 392 -5.34 -6.44 9.00
CA SER A 392 -4.27 -6.94 8.12
C SER A 392 -3.07 -5.99 8.11
N PHE A 393 -3.31 -4.67 7.99
CA PHE A 393 -2.24 -3.67 8.04
C PHE A 393 -1.49 -3.68 9.38
N ALA A 394 -2.18 -3.68 10.51
CA ALA A 394 -1.56 -3.74 11.84
C ALA A 394 -0.72 -5.01 12.04
N TYR A 395 -1.19 -6.14 11.53
CA TYR A 395 -0.44 -7.40 11.53
C TYR A 395 0.84 -7.31 10.70
N VAL A 396 0.74 -6.80 9.48
CA VAL A 396 1.90 -6.62 8.58
C VAL A 396 2.89 -5.65 9.20
N PHE A 397 2.44 -4.49 9.70
CA PHE A 397 3.27 -3.49 10.37
C PHE A 397 4.12 -4.10 11.48
N ALA A 398 3.51 -4.81 12.43
CA ALA A 398 4.25 -5.39 13.56
C ALA A 398 5.28 -6.45 13.12
N ASN A 399 4.96 -7.25 12.09
CA ASN A 399 5.89 -8.23 11.57
C ASN A 399 7.03 -7.61 10.74
N LEU A 400 6.78 -6.52 10.02
CA LEU A 400 7.81 -5.73 9.34
C LEU A 400 8.73 -5.05 10.36
N ALA A 401 8.18 -4.54 11.46
CA ALA A 401 8.98 -4.01 12.57
C ALA A 401 9.91 -5.07 13.18
N ARG A 402 9.44 -6.32 13.32
CA ARG A 402 10.28 -7.46 13.73
C ARG A 402 11.41 -7.75 12.73
N GLN A 403 11.20 -7.47 11.45
CA GLN A 403 12.21 -7.66 10.39
C GLN A 403 13.17 -6.47 10.26
N GLY A 404 12.88 -5.34 10.93
CA GLY A 404 13.73 -4.14 10.95
C GLY A 404 13.54 -3.26 9.72
N ILE A 405 12.36 -3.26 9.11
CA ILE A 405 11.99 -2.34 8.03
C ILE A 405 11.89 -0.91 8.59
N ASP A 406 12.34 0.08 7.82
CA ASP A 406 12.46 1.46 8.31
C ASP A 406 11.14 2.24 8.22
N ILE A 407 10.39 2.08 7.11
CA ILE A 407 9.14 2.79 6.87
C ILE A 407 8.07 1.78 6.43
N VAL A 408 6.84 1.95 6.92
CA VAL A 408 5.70 1.07 6.61
C VAL A 408 4.47 1.94 6.36
N GLY A 409 4.10 2.08 5.09
CA GLY A 409 3.05 2.98 4.63
C GLY A 409 1.76 2.28 4.24
N GLU A 410 0.63 2.75 4.77
CA GLU A 410 -0.69 2.30 4.36
C GLU A 410 -1.18 3.07 3.13
N SER A 411 -1.66 2.38 2.13
CA SER A 411 -2.27 2.93 0.93
C SER A 411 -3.79 3.02 1.13
N GLN A 412 -4.43 4.12 0.78
CA GLN A 412 -4.02 5.47 0.52
C GLN A 412 -5.00 6.43 1.20
N LEU A 413 -4.63 7.71 1.39
CA LEU A 413 -5.48 8.69 2.08
C LEU A 413 -6.90 8.73 1.50
N VAL A 414 -7.02 8.93 0.17
CA VAL A 414 -8.30 8.92 -0.54
C VAL A 414 -8.21 8.02 -1.75
N GLY A 415 -8.86 6.85 -1.70
CA GLY A 415 -9.23 6.07 -2.87
C GLY A 415 -10.49 6.66 -3.50
N TYR A 416 -10.66 6.48 -4.81
CA TYR A 416 -11.77 7.05 -5.56
C TYR A 416 -12.31 6.01 -6.56
N PRO A 417 -13.59 6.03 -6.95
CA PRO A 417 -14.15 5.00 -7.82
C PRO A 417 -13.36 4.66 -9.09
N SER A 418 -12.64 5.62 -9.65
CA SER A 418 -11.76 5.40 -10.80
C SER A 418 -10.30 5.12 -10.40
N GLN A 419 -9.99 4.98 -9.10
CA GLN A 419 -8.66 4.79 -8.57
C GLN A 419 -8.69 4.02 -7.24
N PHE A 420 -9.11 2.76 -7.31
CA PHE A 420 -9.11 1.81 -6.18
C PHE A 420 -9.87 2.29 -4.93
N PRO A 421 -11.22 2.38 -5.00
CA PRO A 421 -12.04 2.87 -3.88
C PRO A 421 -11.92 2.03 -2.60
N THR A 422 -11.55 0.75 -2.67
CA THR A 422 -11.37 -0.08 -1.47
C THR A 422 -10.07 0.19 -0.72
N VAL A 423 -9.15 0.98 -1.29
CA VAL A 423 -7.88 1.31 -0.64
C VAL A 423 -7.93 2.62 0.15
N THR A 424 -9.09 3.24 0.31
CA THR A 424 -9.24 4.54 0.98
C THR A 424 -9.15 4.46 2.51
N LEU A 425 -8.52 5.47 3.13
CA LEU A 425 -8.55 5.72 4.57
C LEU A 425 -9.61 6.77 4.94
N VAL A 426 -9.87 7.71 4.03
CA VAL A 426 -10.90 8.75 4.17
C VAL A 426 -11.94 8.55 3.09
N ASP A 427 -13.20 8.47 3.48
CA ASP A 427 -14.31 8.20 2.55
C ASP A 427 -14.48 9.36 1.55
N TRP A 428 -14.38 9.05 0.26
CA TRP A 428 -14.51 10.01 -0.85
C TRP A 428 -15.91 10.64 -0.97
N ARG A 429 -16.91 10.13 -0.23
CA ARG A 429 -18.30 10.62 -0.25
C ARG A 429 -18.54 11.70 0.78
N ASN A 430 -17.86 11.65 1.92
CA ASN A 430 -18.15 12.52 3.06
C ASN A 430 -16.91 13.15 3.72
N GLY A 431 -15.70 12.75 3.31
CA GLY A 431 -14.44 13.28 3.84
C GLY A 431 -14.08 12.81 5.26
N LYS A 432 -14.73 11.75 5.77
CA LYS A 432 -14.49 11.24 7.12
C LYS A 432 -13.58 10.02 7.12
N PRO A 433 -12.74 9.87 8.16
CA PRO A 433 -11.93 8.69 8.37
C PRO A 433 -12.77 7.40 8.51
N ASN A 434 -12.22 6.26 8.06
CA ASN A 434 -12.77 4.92 8.34
C ASN A 434 -11.88 4.15 9.33
N ALA A 435 -12.21 2.89 9.61
CA ALA A 435 -11.46 2.08 10.58
C ALA A 435 -9.98 1.90 10.21
N ARG A 436 -9.60 1.88 8.92
CA ARG A 436 -8.19 1.80 8.49
C ARG A 436 -7.39 3.02 8.94
N TYR A 437 -7.95 4.22 8.74
CA TYR A 437 -7.33 5.46 9.22
C TYR A 437 -7.10 5.40 10.74
N TRP A 438 -8.10 4.96 11.49
CA TRP A 438 -8.00 4.90 12.94
C TRP A 438 -7.01 3.85 13.43
N VAL A 439 -6.87 2.72 12.72
CA VAL A 439 -5.81 1.74 12.99
C VAL A 439 -4.44 2.37 12.74
N LEU A 440 -4.24 3.02 11.58
CA LEU A 440 -2.97 3.71 11.30
C LEU A 440 -2.67 4.78 12.37
N LYS A 441 -3.66 5.60 12.74
CA LYS A 441 -3.51 6.61 13.80
C LYS A 441 -3.08 5.98 15.12
N LEU A 442 -3.70 4.87 15.51
CA LEU A 442 -3.32 4.11 16.70
C LEU A 442 -1.85 3.66 16.64
N LEU A 443 -1.39 3.18 15.47
CA LEU A 443 0.01 2.77 15.30
C LEU A 443 0.97 3.96 15.36
N VAL A 444 0.62 5.08 14.74
CA VAL A 444 1.42 6.32 14.77
C VAL A 444 1.55 6.88 16.18
N ASP A 445 0.49 6.80 16.99
CA ASP A 445 0.47 7.37 18.35
C ASP A 445 1.22 6.49 19.38
N HIS A 446 1.32 5.17 19.14
CA HIS A 446 1.80 4.25 20.16
C HIS A 446 3.14 3.57 19.86
N PHE A 447 3.59 3.51 18.59
CA PHE A 447 4.77 2.73 18.22
C PHE A 447 5.76 3.54 17.38
N HIS A 448 7.00 3.65 17.90
CA HIS A 448 7.98 4.58 17.35
C HIS A 448 9.34 3.91 17.12
N PRO A 449 10.18 4.46 16.25
CA PRO A 449 11.61 4.16 16.25
C PRO A 449 12.22 4.36 17.63
N GLY A 450 12.99 3.38 18.09
CA GLY A 450 13.57 3.34 19.44
C GLY A 450 12.83 2.45 20.42
N ASP A 451 11.59 2.09 20.19
CA ASP A 451 10.86 1.12 21.00
C ASP A 451 11.49 -0.27 20.90
N ARG A 452 11.53 -1.00 22.00
CA ARG A 452 12.05 -2.37 22.01
C ARG A 452 10.91 -3.37 21.83
N LEU A 453 10.91 -4.08 20.69
CA LEU A 453 10.02 -5.22 20.51
C LEU A 453 10.50 -6.35 21.40
N VAL A 454 9.61 -6.89 22.23
CA VAL A 454 9.93 -7.90 23.22
C VAL A 454 9.27 -9.24 22.89
N GLU A 455 9.84 -10.32 23.42
CA GLU A 455 9.28 -11.66 23.20
C GLU A 455 7.86 -11.73 23.72
N THR A 456 6.93 -12.09 22.81
CA THR A 456 5.49 -12.13 23.06
C THR A 456 4.92 -13.40 22.46
N LYS A 457 4.05 -14.08 23.20
CA LYS A 457 3.31 -15.26 22.75
C LYS A 457 1.82 -15.05 22.97
N ALA A 458 1.02 -15.49 22.02
CA ALA A 458 -0.42 -15.62 22.14
C ALA A 458 -0.80 -17.08 21.85
N GLU A 459 -1.45 -17.72 22.79
CA GLU A 459 -1.77 -19.17 22.74
C GLU A 459 -3.28 -19.37 22.89
N GLY A 460 -3.86 -20.28 22.12
CA GLY A 460 -5.23 -20.72 22.26
C GLY A 460 -6.26 -20.11 21.29
N GLY A 461 -5.83 -19.30 20.30
CA GLY A 461 -6.75 -18.71 19.29
C GLY A 461 -6.03 -17.93 18.19
N ASP A 462 -6.78 -17.13 17.45
CA ASP A 462 -6.30 -16.40 16.26
C ASP A 462 -6.03 -14.91 16.52
N VAL A 463 -5.62 -14.58 17.73
CA VAL A 463 -5.16 -13.23 18.07
C VAL A 463 -3.64 -13.14 17.89
N PHE A 464 -3.20 -12.15 17.11
CA PHE A 464 -1.81 -11.77 17.07
C PHE A 464 -1.52 -10.78 18.19
N ALA A 465 -0.35 -10.93 18.84
CA ALA A 465 0.11 -10.02 19.88
C ALA A 465 1.59 -9.67 19.71
N GLN A 466 1.94 -8.38 19.95
CA GLN A 466 3.32 -7.92 20.03
C GLN A 466 3.49 -6.89 21.15
N GLY A 467 4.36 -7.19 22.09
CA GLY A 467 4.76 -6.28 23.16
C GLY A 467 5.88 -5.33 22.72
N PHE A 468 5.76 -4.08 23.17
CA PHE A 468 6.75 -3.02 22.98
C PHE A 468 7.09 -2.41 24.34
N ALA A 469 8.38 -2.37 24.69
CA ALA A 469 8.85 -1.58 25.80
C ALA A 469 9.28 -0.21 25.27
N THR A 470 8.54 0.81 25.66
CA THR A 470 8.70 2.21 25.22
C THR A 470 9.34 3.05 26.32
N PRO A 471 9.86 4.25 26.05
CA PRO A 471 10.36 5.16 27.08
C PRO A 471 9.30 5.56 28.12
N SER A 472 8.01 5.54 27.73
CA SER A 472 6.87 5.92 28.59
C SER A 472 6.25 4.74 29.36
N GLY A 473 6.64 3.49 29.04
CA GLY A 473 6.07 2.30 29.70
C GLY A 473 6.07 1.05 28.82
N ARG A 474 5.02 0.27 28.95
CA ARG A 474 4.82 -1.00 28.26
C ARG A 474 3.58 -0.92 27.41
N SER A 475 3.65 -1.29 26.14
CA SER A 475 2.51 -1.33 25.23
C SER A 475 2.42 -2.69 24.56
N LEU A 476 1.20 -3.16 24.33
CA LEU A 476 0.89 -4.42 23.68
C LEU A 476 -0.08 -4.17 22.54
N LEU A 477 0.35 -4.43 21.32
CA LEU A 477 -0.53 -4.46 20.16
C LEU A 477 -1.24 -5.80 20.10
N LEU A 478 -2.56 -5.77 19.94
CA LEU A 478 -3.44 -6.92 19.79
C LEU A 478 -4.20 -6.80 18.47
N VAL A 479 -4.24 -7.88 17.71
CA VAL A 479 -4.99 -7.95 16.44
C VAL A 479 -5.83 -9.23 16.41
N ASN A 480 -7.15 -9.11 16.45
CA ASN A 480 -8.04 -10.22 16.19
C ASN A 480 -8.10 -10.47 14.67
N ARG A 481 -7.59 -11.61 14.23
CA ARG A 481 -7.50 -11.95 12.81
C ARG A 481 -8.76 -12.65 12.26
N ARG A 482 -9.84 -12.71 13.04
CA ARG A 482 -11.07 -13.45 12.68
C ARG A 482 -12.30 -12.54 12.67
N ASN A 483 -13.30 -13.00 11.93
CA ASN A 483 -14.63 -12.40 11.90
C ASN A 483 -15.52 -12.84 13.08
N THR A 484 -14.90 -13.42 14.11
CA THR A 484 -15.53 -13.82 15.37
C THR A 484 -14.86 -13.09 16.54
N PRO A 485 -15.59 -12.79 17.62
CA PRO A 485 -14.99 -12.21 18.80
C PRO A 485 -14.08 -13.22 19.52
N GLU A 486 -12.98 -12.72 20.08
CA GLU A 486 -12.02 -13.50 20.86
C GLU A 486 -11.91 -12.94 22.29
N THR A 487 -11.83 -13.81 23.27
CA THR A 487 -11.52 -13.43 24.66
C THR A 487 -10.01 -13.56 24.89
N VAL A 488 -9.38 -12.54 25.41
CA VAL A 488 -7.92 -12.48 25.61
C VAL A 488 -7.62 -12.24 27.08
N THR A 489 -6.71 -13.04 27.64
CA THR A 489 -6.12 -12.80 28.95
C THR A 489 -4.79 -12.08 28.76
N LEU A 490 -4.70 -10.86 29.28
CA LEU A 490 -3.52 -9.99 29.22
C LEU A 490 -2.48 -10.38 30.29
N PRO A 491 -1.20 -9.98 30.12
CA PRO A 491 -0.14 -10.30 31.08
C PRO A 491 -0.33 -9.65 32.46
N ALA A 492 -1.15 -8.61 32.58
CA ALA A 492 -1.47 -7.93 33.85
C ALA A 492 -2.77 -7.13 33.74
N PRO A 493 -3.50 -6.91 34.86
CA PRO A 493 -4.64 -6.02 34.92
C PRO A 493 -4.20 -4.53 34.87
N GLY A 494 -5.19 -3.63 34.77
CA GLY A 494 -4.99 -2.19 34.89
C GLY A 494 -4.43 -1.52 33.62
N ALA A 495 -4.48 -2.18 32.46
CA ALA A 495 -4.12 -1.58 31.19
C ALA A 495 -5.10 -0.47 30.81
N VAL A 496 -4.61 0.59 30.18
CA VAL A 496 -5.44 1.48 29.33
C VAL A 496 -5.53 0.81 27.97
N LEU A 497 -6.76 0.49 27.56
CA LEU A 497 -7.07 -0.15 26.29
C LEU A 497 -7.64 0.88 25.33
N GLU A 498 -7.03 1.02 24.16
CA GLU A 498 -7.59 1.78 23.04
C GLU A 498 -7.92 0.81 21.92
N THR A 499 -9.15 0.90 21.38
CA THR A 499 -9.67 -0.12 20.45
C THR A 499 -10.31 0.51 19.22
N VAL A 500 -9.95 -0.03 18.06
CA VAL A 500 -10.63 0.17 16.77
C VAL A 500 -11.32 -1.14 16.42
N ASP A 501 -12.64 -1.12 16.25
CA ASP A 501 -13.47 -2.27 15.89
C ASP A 501 -14.70 -1.88 15.08
N GLY A 502 -15.62 -2.79 14.83
CA GLY A 502 -16.85 -2.52 14.08
C GLY A 502 -17.77 -1.46 14.72
N ALA A 503 -17.61 -1.14 16.00
CA ALA A 503 -18.36 -0.07 16.67
C ALA A 503 -17.64 1.28 16.57
N THR A 504 -16.38 1.34 16.17
CA THR A 504 -15.63 2.59 15.95
C THR A 504 -16.19 3.34 14.75
N GLY A 505 -16.43 2.64 13.63
CA GLY A 505 -16.96 3.27 12.40
C GLY A 505 -16.08 4.43 11.91
N GLU A 506 -16.66 5.62 11.83
CA GLU A 506 -15.98 6.88 11.46
C GLU A 506 -15.37 7.63 12.68
N ASP A 507 -15.68 7.19 13.90
CA ASP A 507 -15.27 7.85 15.14
C ASP A 507 -13.87 7.41 15.61
N ALA A 508 -13.27 8.20 16.51
CA ALA A 508 -11.98 7.89 17.12
C ALA A 508 -12.03 6.60 17.96
N PRO A 509 -10.87 5.92 18.17
CA PRO A 509 -10.78 4.75 19.02
C PRO A 509 -11.39 4.97 20.40
N ARG A 510 -12.06 3.94 20.92
CA ARG A 510 -12.53 3.95 22.29
C ARG A 510 -11.37 3.72 23.24
N SER A 511 -11.31 4.50 24.33
CA SER A 511 -10.29 4.35 25.36
C SER A 511 -10.96 4.03 26.70
N GLU A 512 -10.47 2.96 27.37
CA GLU A 512 -10.97 2.55 28.69
C GLU A 512 -9.85 2.00 29.57
N THR A 513 -9.98 2.14 30.90
CA THR A 513 -9.08 1.49 31.84
C THR A 513 -9.69 0.16 32.27
N LEU A 514 -8.98 -0.92 32.02
CA LEU A 514 -9.45 -2.26 32.34
C LEU A 514 -9.38 -2.53 33.85
N GLY A 515 -10.50 -2.98 34.43
CA GLY A 515 -10.58 -3.43 35.83
C GLY A 515 -10.04 -4.85 36.06
N SER A 516 -9.82 -5.62 34.98
CA SER A 516 -9.32 -7.01 35.00
C SER A 516 -8.22 -7.18 33.96
N ASP A 517 -7.64 -8.37 33.92
CA ASP A 517 -6.71 -8.81 32.86
C ASP A 517 -7.40 -9.43 31.65
N THR A 518 -8.73 -9.46 31.63
CA THR A 518 -9.49 -10.10 30.55
C THR A 518 -10.16 -9.04 29.68
N VAL A 519 -9.98 -9.15 28.37
CA VAL A 519 -10.62 -8.30 27.37
C VAL A 519 -11.29 -9.14 26.28
N ARG A 520 -12.43 -8.66 25.78
CA ARG A 520 -13.11 -9.24 24.63
C ARG A 520 -12.87 -8.38 23.39
N LEU A 521 -12.13 -8.90 22.44
CA LEU A 521 -11.88 -8.27 21.14
C LEU A 521 -13.01 -8.62 20.18
N ALA A 522 -13.67 -7.63 19.62
CA ALA A 522 -14.67 -7.81 18.55
C ALA A 522 -14.01 -8.39 17.27
N PRO A 523 -14.80 -8.84 16.28
CA PRO A 523 -14.27 -9.25 14.97
C PRO A 523 -13.34 -8.19 14.37
N PHE A 524 -12.14 -8.61 13.95
CA PHE A 524 -11.10 -7.76 13.36
C PHE A 524 -10.69 -6.55 14.21
N ALA A 525 -10.94 -6.59 15.50
CA ALA A 525 -10.50 -5.52 16.39
C ALA A 525 -8.96 -5.39 16.38
N VAL A 526 -8.49 -4.15 16.33
CA VAL A 526 -7.10 -3.78 16.63
C VAL A 526 -7.12 -2.96 17.90
N ALA A 527 -6.29 -3.36 18.87
CA ALA A 527 -6.22 -2.67 20.14
C ALA A 527 -4.78 -2.49 20.62
N THR A 528 -4.55 -1.43 21.38
CA THR A 528 -3.34 -1.23 22.19
C THR A 528 -3.71 -1.32 23.66
N ALA A 529 -2.98 -2.12 24.41
CA ALA A 529 -3.05 -2.16 25.87
C ALA A 529 -1.76 -1.59 26.45
N SER A 530 -1.86 -0.51 27.24
CA SER A 530 -0.69 0.22 27.75
C SER A 530 -0.66 0.23 29.26
N TRP A 531 0.52 0.01 29.83
CA TRP A 531 0.82 0.11 31.26
C TRP A 531 1.92 1.15 31.49
N ARG A 532 1.70 2.01 32.46
CA ARG A 532 2.69 3.03 32.91
C ARG A 532 3.71 2.45 33.86
#